data_9806e7dce53dafd7da9df544c29b3ef2
#
_entry.id   9806e7dce53dafd7da9df544c29b3ef2
#
_cell.length_a   1.000
_cell.length_b   1.000
_cell.length_c   1.000
_cell.angle_alpha   90.00
_cell.angle_beta   90.00
_cell.angle_gamma   90.00
#
_symmetry.space_group_name_H-M   'P 1'
#
loop_
_entity.id
_entity.type
_entity.pdbx_description
1 polymer ?
#
loop_
_entity_poly.entity_id
_entity_poly.type
_entity_poly.pdbx_seq_one_letter_code
_entity_poly.pdbx_strand_id
1 'polypeptide(L)' 'MPLDQDQARIVELRFFGGLTIEETAEVMRTSHATVEREWKMAKAYLKRELTRTIQSS' A
#
# COMPACT_ATOMS: atom_id res chain seq x y z
N MET A 1 11.04 -6.80 6.65
CA MET A 1 9.75 -7.00 7.32
C MET A 1 8.62 -7.05 6.31
N PRO A 2 7.68 -7.95 6.50
CA PRO A 2 6.51 -7.96 5.61
C PRO A 2 5.63 -6.74 5.85
N LEU A 3 4.79 -6.45 4.88
CA LEU A 3 3.82 -5.38 5.02
C LEU A 3 2.84 -5.70 6.15
N ASP A 4 2.42 -4.65 6.82
CA ASP A 4 1.36 -4.73 7.79
C ASP A 4 0.08 -5.22 7.11
N GLN A 5 -0.80 -5.85 7.86
CA GLN A 5 -2.06 -6.38 7.31
C GLN A 5 -2.88 -5.26 6.64
N ASP A 6 -2.97 -4.12 7.28
CA ASP A 6 -3.70 -2.97 6.74
C ASP A 6 -3.03 -2.43 5.49
N GLN A 7 -1.70 -2.38 5.48
CA GLN A 7 -0.96 -1.92 4.31
C GLN A 7 -1.15 -2.87 3.14
N ALA A 8 -1.12 -4.17 3.40
CA ALA A 8 -1.34 -5.17 2.37
C ALA A 8 -2.73 -5.04 1.76
N ARG A 9 -3.74 -4.78 2.61
CA ARG A 9 -5.11 -4.60 2.16
C ARG A 9 -5.24 -3.35 1.28
N ILE A 10 -4.60 -2.27 1.68
CA ILE A 10 -4.61 -1.03 0.91
C ILE A 10 -3.97 -1.25 -0.46
N VAL A 11 -2.86 -1.99 -0.50
CA VAL A 11 -2.20 -2.33 -1.77
C VAL A 11 -3.14 -3.11 -2.67
N GLU A 12 -3.84 -4.11 -2.13
CA GLU A 12 -4.79 -4.89 -2.90
C GLU A 12 -5.89 -4.01 -3.48
N LEU A 13 -6.48 -3.15 -2.66
CA LEU A 13 -7.58 -2.30 -3.09
C LEU A 13 -7.14 -1.28 -4.14
N ARG A 14 -5.94 -0.74 -3.98
CA ARG A 14 -5.43 0.27 -4.90
C ARG A 14 -4.92 -0.32 -6.21
N PHE A 15 -4.11 -1.38 -6.13
CA PHE A 15 -3.52 -1.98 -7.33
C PHE A 15 -4.48 -2.91 -8.07
N PHE A 16 -5.11 -3.80 -7.35
CA PHE A 16 -5.94 -4.81 -7.98
C PHE A 16 -7.39 -4.37 -8.10
N GLY A 17 -7.88 -3.62 -7.12
CA GLY A 17 -9.25 -3.14 -7.14
C GLY A 17 -9.44 -1.84 -7.90
N GLY A 18 -8.37 -1.09 -8.13
CA GLY A 18 -8.45 0.18 -8.83
C GLY A 18 -9.17 1.28 -8.06
N LEU A 19 -9.25 1.16 -6.74
CA LEU A 19 -9.95 2.13 -5.91
C LEU A 19 -9.11 3.40 -5.72
N THR A 20 -9.80 4.53 -5.57
CA THR A 20 -9.15 5.78 -5.19
C THR A 20 -8.81 5.75 -3.71
N ILE A 21 -8.03 6.74 -3.26
CA ILE A 21 -7.73 6.90 -1.83
C ILE A 21 -9.02 7.03 -1.02
N GLU A 22 -9.96 7.85 -1.52
CA GLU A 22 -11.25 8.05 -0.84
C GLU A 22 -12.05 6.75 -0.74
N GLU A 23 -12.14 6.01 -1.83
CA GLU A 23 -12.84 4.74 -1.85
C GLU A 23 -12.19 3.73 -0.91
N THR A 24 -10.87 3.69 -0.93
CA THR A 24 -10.12 2.81 -0.05
C THR A 24 -10.38 3.13 1.41
N ALA A 25 -10.41 4.42 1.75
CA ALA A 25 -10.68 4.85 3.12
C ALA A 25 -12.07 4.41 3.57
N GLU A 26 -13.06 4.50 2.68
CA GLU A 26 -14.41 4.05 2.99
C GLU A 26 -14.47 2.54 3.25
N VAL A 27 -13.84 1.76 2.39
CA VAL A 27 -13.81 0.30 2.55
C VAL A 27 -13.11 -0.09 3.84
N MET A 28 -12.02 0.58 4.14
CA MET A 28 -11.21 0.29 5.34
C MET A 28 -11.80 0.91 6.60
N ARG A 29 -12.80 1.77 6.47
CA ARG A 29 -13.43 2.48 7.58
C ARG A 29 -12.40 3.29 8.37
N THR A 30 -11.58 4.02 7.66
CA THR A 30 -10.53 4.84 8.26
C THR A 30 -10.49 6.20 7.59
N SER A 31 -9.62 7.09 8.07
CA SER A 31 -9.52 8.43 7.51
C SER A 31 -8.71 8.42 6.23
N HIS A 32 -8.99 9.41 5.39
CA HIS A 32 -8.27 9.66 4.15
C HIS A 32 -6.77 9.81 4.42
N ALA A 33 -6.43 10.58 5.45
CA ALA A 33 -5.03 10.83 5.81
C ALA A 33 -4.31 9.53 6.22
N THR A 34 -5.02 8.65 6.92
CA THR A 34 -4.44 7.36 7.32
C THR A 34 -4.13 6.51 6.10
N VAL A 35 -5.06 6.45 5.13
CA VAL A 35 -4.83 5.67 3.91
C VAL A 35 -3.66 6.24 3.12
N GLU A 36 -3.57 7.55 3.00
CA GLU A 36 -2.45 8.20 2.30
C GLU A 36 -1.11 7.85 2.93
N ARG A 37 -1.04 7.92 4.24
CA ARG A 37 0.18 7.60 4.97
C ARG A 37 0.57 6.14 4.79
N GLU A 38 -0.38 5.23 4.99
CA GLU A 38 -0.13 3.81 4.86
C GLU A 38 0.23 3.43 3.43
N TRP A 39 -0.43 4.04 2.45
CA TRP A 39 -0.15 3.81 1.04
C TRP A 39 1.26 4.26 0.68
N LYS A 40 1.66 5.43 1.19
CA LYS A 40 3.00 5.95 0.95
C LYS A 40 4.07 5.02 1.52
N MET A 41 3.83 4.50 2.72
CA MET A 41 4.75 3.56 3.35
C MET A 41 4.81 2.25 2.59
N ALA A 42 3.65 1.75 2.14
CA ALA A 42 3.59 0.51 1.38
C ALA A 42 4.33 0.64 0.05
N LYS A 43 4.16 1.75 -0.65
CA LYS A 43 4.87 1.99 -1.91
C LYS A 43 6.38 2.02 -1.70
N ALA A 44 6.83 2.66 -0.64
CA ALA A 44 8.25 2.74 -0.33
C ALA A 44 8.82 1.35 -0.06
N TYR A 45 8.09 0.54 0.68
CA TYR A 45 8.48 -0.83 0.96
C TYR A 45 8.58 -1.66 -0.32
N LEU A 46 7.56 -1.59 -1.16
CA LEU A 46 7.53 -2.34 -2.41
C LEU A 46 8.65 -1.92 -3.35
N LYS A 47 8.88 -0.63 -3.46
CA LYS A 47 9.96 -0.10 -4.30
C LYS A 47 11.32 -0.60 -3.82
N ARG A 48 11.52 -0.58 -2.50
CA ARG A 48 12.76 -1.06 -1.90
C ARG A 48 12.98 -2.54 -2.18
N GLU A 49 11.94 -3.36 -2.05
CA GLU A 49 12.04 -4.80 -2.29
C GLU A 49 12.30 -5.10 -3.76
N LEU A 50 11.66 -4.38 -4.67
CA LEU A 50 11.88 -4.56 -6.09
C LEU A 50 13.32 -4.19 -6.47
N THR A 51 13.80 -3.06 -5.96
CA THR A 51 15.18 -2.61 -6.23
C THR A 51 16.18 -3.62 -5.70
N ARG A 52 15.94 -4.12 -4.50
CA ARG A 52 16.79 -5.12 -3.89
C ARG A 52 16.84 -6.40 -4.73
N THR A 53 15.72 -6.86 -5.22
CA THR A 53 15.63 -8.06 -6.04
C THR A 53 16.39 -7.88 -7.34
N ILE A 54 16.24 -6.73 -7.99
CA ILE A 54 16.93 -6.43 -9.25
C ILE A 54 18.43 -6.36 -9.04
N GLN A 55 18.87 -5.74 -7.95
CA GLN A 55 20.28 -5.59 -7.66
C GLN A 55 20.95 -6.89 -7.24
N SER A 56 20.18 -7.81 -6.71
CA SER A 56 20.70 -9.11 -6.26
C SER A 56 20.97 -10.07 -7.41
N SER A 57 20.41 -9.81 -8.54
CA SER A 57 20.63 -10.62 -9.73
C SER A 57 21.71 -10.00 -10.60
#